data_ac312396c2ad2706fa69acd7ee9140e2
#
_entry.id   ac312396c2ad2706fa69acd7ee9140e2
#
_cell.length_a   1.000
_cell.length_b   1.000
_cell.length_c   1.000
_cell.angle_alpha   90.00
_cell.angle_beta   90.00
_cell.angle_gamma   90.00
#
_symmetry.space_group_name_H-M   'P 1'
#
loop_
_entity.id
_entity.type
_entity.pdbx_description
1 polymer ?
#
loop_
_entity_poly.entity_id
_entity_poly.type
_entity_poly.pdbx_seq_one_letter_code
_entity_poly.pdbx_strand_id
1 'polypeptide(L)'
;MTPYIISIVILLVLSGIFSATETAFTSVSKIKMKNLASDDNESAKLVLEITENFDKFLTTILIGNNIANIATTSIATVMFIKLYGHYGATISTVVVTVLVLVFGEISPKNVAKDKAEGLSLFMAPAVKVMMFLFTPLNWVFGVWKKLVDKVFKISSEQVYTEDELKTIVEEAKTGGSIEESQSELITNAIEFADLEAIDIITPRIDIIAIELGSPIDEIAKLFKDTGLSRLPVFEDDLDNIIGILNQKDFHNYVVGEGKSVNLYVKPVAYV
;
A
#
# COMPACT_ATOMS: atom_id res chain seq x y z
N MET A 1 -0.92 51.46 13.51
CA MET A 1 -1.82 50.43 12.93
C MET A 1 -1.16 49.69 11.79
N THR A 2 -0.61 50.35 10.82
CA THR A 2 0.05 49.75 9.64
C THR A 2 1.02 48.60 9.98
N PRO A 3 1.95 48.70 10.97
CA PRO A 3 2.88 47.60 11.27
C PRO A 3 2.17 46.33 11.77
N TYR A 4 1.09 46.45 12.57
CA TYR A 4 0.32 45.30 13.01
C TYR A 4 -0.33 44.56 11.83
N ILE A 5 -0.95 45.30 10.90
CA ILE A 5 -1.60 44.73 9.73
C ILE A 5 -0.58 44.01 8.83
N ILE A 6 0.57 44.65 8.57
CA ILE A 6 1.65 44.06 7.76
C ILE A 6 2.14 42.75 8.42
N SER A 7 2.38 42.79 9.73
CA SER A 7 2.82 41.57 10.46
C SER A 7 1.79 40.45 10.39
N ILE A 8 0.50 40.77 10.57
CA ILE A 8 -0.59 39.79 10.48
C ILE A 8 -0.64 39.16 9.07
N VAL A 9 -0.54 40.00 8.02
CA VAL A 9 -0.56 39.50 6.63
C VAL A 9 0.64 38.57 6.36
N ILE A 10 1.85 38.97 6.76
CA ILE A 10 3.05 38.15 6.58
C ILE A 10 2.91 36.81 7.30
N LEU A 11 2.44 36.81 8.57
CA LEU A 11 2.28 35.60 9.35
C LEU A 11 1.17 34.70 8.80
N LEU A 12 0.08 35.29 8.29
CA LEU A 12 -1.00 34.55 7.66
C LEU A 12 -0.54 33.86 6.35
N VAL A 13 0.26 34.57 5.53
CA VAL A 13 0.88 33.99 4.33
C VAL A 13 1.84 32.85 4.74
N LEU A 14 2.63 33.06 5.78
CA LEU A 14 3.55 32.02 6.30
C LEU A 14 2.79 30.80 6.79
N SER A 15 1.70 30.96 7.53
CA SER A 15 0.81 29.88 7.95
C SER A 15 0.25 29.13 6.72
N GLY A 16 -0.20 29.86 5.69
CA GLY A 16 -0.67 29.25 4.44
C GLY A 16 0.42 28.43 3.73
N ILE A 17 1.66 28.91 3.72
CA ILE A 17 2.80 28.18 3.17
C ILE A 17 3.05 26.88 3.95
N PHE A 18 3.05 26.93 5.28
CA PHE A 18 3.20 25.72 6.11
C PHE A 18 2.08 24.71 5.84
N SER A 19 0.83 25.15 5.83
CA SER A 19 -0.34 24.31 5.57
C SER A 19 -0.32 23.69 4.16
N ALA A 20 0.07 24.48 3.15
CA ALA A 20 0.23 23.99 1.79
C ALA A 20 1.38 22.97 1.69
N THR A 21 2.51 23.22 2.35
CA THR A 21 3.66 22.32 2.38
C THR A 21 3.30 20.99 3.04
N GLU A 22 2.61 21.03 4.18
CA GLU A 22 2.10 19.83 4.84
C GLU A 22 1.29 18.96 3.87
N THR A 23 0.31 19.56 3.23
CA THR A 23 -0.60 18.85 2.33
C THR A 23 0.11 18.34 1.08
N ALA A 24 1.05 19.11 0.51
CA ALA A 24 1.81 18.66 -0.64
C ALA A 24 2.63 17.41 -0.34
N PHE A 25 3.35 17.37 0.78
CA PHE A 25 4.18 16.22 1.15
C PHE A 25 3.38 15.01 1.62
N THR A 26 2.18 15.19 2.17
CA THR A 26 1.28 14.09 2.53
C THR A 26 0.55 13.49 1.32
N SER A 27 0.36 14.28 0.26
CA SER A 27 -0.39 13.87 -0.94
C SER A 27 0.51 13.47 -2.12
N VAL A 28 1.83 13.64 -2.00
CA VAL A 28 2.75 13.36 -3.11
C VAL A 28 2.91 11.86 -3.36
N SER A 29 2.91 11.45 -4.63
CA SER A 29 3.17 10.07 -5.03
C SER A 29 4.65 9.71 -4.88
N LYS A 30 4.97 8.82 -3.94
CA LYS A 30 6.34 8.32 -3.74
C LYS A 30 6.90 7.63 -4.99
N ILE A 31 6.04 6.96 -5.77
CA ILE A 31 6.45 6.27 -7.02
C ILE A 31 6.91 7.29 -8.05
N LYS A 32 6.14 8.36 -8.26
CA LYS A 32 6.53 9.43 -9.18
C LYS A 32 7.82 10.13 -8.72
N MET A 33 7.99 10.35 -7.43
CA MET A 33 9.22 10.94 -6.91
C MET A 33 10.43 10.02 -7.11
N LYS A 34 10.28 8.70 -6.98
CA LYS A 34 11.34 7.73 -7.30
C LYS A 34 11.74 7.80 -8.78
N ASN A 35 10.77 7.85 -9.68
CA ASN A 35 11.05 7.96 -11.12
C ASN A 35 11.81 9.27 -11.44
N LEU A 36 11.36 10.41 -10.92
CA LEU A 36 12.05 11.69 -11.10
C LEU A 36 13.46 11.70 -10.48
N ALA A 37 13.65 11.04 -9.34
CA ALA A 37 14.95 10.93 -8.71
C ALA A 37 15.91 10.04 -9.52
N SER A 38 15.39 9.03 -10.24
CA SER A 38 16.17 8.22 -11.18
C SER A 38 16.63 9.02 -12.40
N ASP A 39 15.88 10.05 -12.79
CA ASP A 39 16.22 11.02 -13.85
C ASP A 39 17.13 12.16 -13.33
N ASP A 40 17.82 11.94 -12.21
CA ASP A 40 18.79 12.84 -11.59
C ASP A 40 18.22 14.19 -11.07
N ASN A 41 16.91 14.21 -10.74
CA ASN A 41 16.28 15.38 -10.14
C ASN A 41 16.59 15.49 -8.65
N GLU A 42 17.45 16.44 -8.28
CA GLU A 42 17.89 16.65 -6.89
C GLU A 42 16.75 17.01 -5.94
N SER A 43 15.75 17.79 -6.39
CA SER A 43 14.58 18.10 -5.56
C SER A 43 13.74 16.85 -5.27
N ALA A 44 13.63 15.92 -6.21
CA ALA A 44 12.93 14.67 -5.99
C ALA A 44 13.67 13.76 -5.00
N LYS A 45 15.00 13.72 -5.05
CA LYS A 45 15.81 13.03 -4.04
C LYS A 45 15.58 13.61 -2.65
N LEU A 46 15.50 14.94 -2.54
CA LEU A 46 15.20 15.63 -1.28
C LEU A 46 13.79 15.31 -0.77
N VAL A 47 12.79 15.28 -1.65
CA VAL A 47 11.41 14.90 -1.26
C VAL A 47 11.39 13.49 -0.69
N LEU A 48 12.08 12.53 -1.31
CA LEU A 48 12.18 11.16 -0.81
C LEU A 48 12.86 11.11 0.56
N GLU A 49 14.02 11.78 0.72
CA GLU A 49 14.72 11.87 2.01
C GLU A 49 13.84 12.45 3.13
N ILE A 50 13.07 13.50 2.81
CA ILE A 50 12.14 14.12 3.75
C ILE A 50 11.00 13.15 4.11
N THR A 51 10.46 12.44 3.12
CA THR A 51 9.36 11.48 3.34
C THR A 51 9.80 10.21 4.06
N GLU A 52 11.07 9.84 4.02
CA GLU A 52 11.64 8.79 4.88
C GLU A 52 11.72 9.23 6.34
N ASN A 53 11.90 10.53 6.60
CA ASN A 53 11.92 11.12 7.93
C ASN A 53 10.61 11.86 8.26
N PHE A 54 9.47 11.27 7.88
CA PHE A 54 8.16 11.92 7.88
C PHE A 54 7.74 12.50 9.25
N ASP A 55 8.01 11.80 10.35
CA ASP A 55 7.72 12.30 11.71
C ASP A 55 8.44 13.60 12.03
N LYS A 56 9.72 13.72 11.64
CA LYS A 56 10.49 14.95 11.85
C LYS A 56 9.98 16.08 10.96
N PHE A 57 9.64 15.76 9.72
CA PHE A 57 9.03 16.71 8.79
C PHE A 57 7.72 17.25 9.38
N LEU A 58 6.80 16.36 9.73
CA LEU A 58 5.48 16.74 10.25
C LEU A 58 5.60 17.62 11.51
N THR A 59 6.44 17.19 12.46
CA THR A 59 6.71 17.97 13.67
C THR A 59 7.25 19.35 13.34
N THR A 60 8.19 19.47 12.40
CA THR A 60 8.76 20.76 11.99
C THR A 60 7.71 21.70 11.42
N ILE A 61 6.88 21.21 10.49
CA ILE A 61 5.82 21.98 9.85
C ILE A 61 4.76 22.41 10.87
N LEU A 62 4.32 21.49 11.75
CA LEU A 62 3.34 21.80 12.78
C LEU A 62 3.85 22.85 13.75
N ILE A 63 5.10 22.78 14.18
CA ILE A 63 5.70 23.82 15.04
C ILE A 63 5.69 25.17 14.34
N GLY A 64 6.18 25.21 13.08
CA GLY A 64 6.23 26.46 12.31
C GLY A 64 4.84 27.07 12.10
N ASN A 65 3.86 26.26 11.73
CA ASN A 65 2.48 26.69 11.55
C ASN A 65 1.86 27.22 12.86
N ASN A 66 2.05 26.51 13.96
CA ASN A 66 1.54 26.95 15.26
C ASN A 66 2.19 28.27 15.73
N ILE A 67 3.50 28.44 15.54
CA ILE A 67 4.18 29.70 15.84
C ILE A 67 3.56 30.85 15.03
N ALA A 68 3.35 30.66 13.71
CA ALA A 68 2.73 31.66 12.85
C ALA A 68 1.30 32.00 13.32
N ASN A 69 0.49 31.00 13.62
CA ASN A 69 -0.91 31.20 14.02
C ASN A 69 -1.02 31.86 15.41
N ILE A 70 -0.21 31.46 16.40
CA ILE A 70 -0.19 32.06 17.74
C ILE A 70 0.30 33.51 17.64
N ALA A 71 1.35 33.79 16.88
CA ALA A 71 1.85 35.15 16.66
C ALA A 71 0.79 36.03 15.97
N THR A 72 0.12 35.52 14.94
CA THR A 72 -0.98 36.21 14.25
C THR A 72 -2.07 36.60 15.24
N THR A 73 -2.54 35.65 16.02
CA THR A 73 -3.61 35.86 17.00
C THR A 73 -3.19 36.86 18.08
N SER A 74 -1.96 36.73 18.59
CA SER A 74 -1.43 37.65 19.62
C SER A 74 -1.33 39.09 19.13
N ILE A 75 -0.75 39.32 17.96
CA ILE A 75 -0.60 40.65 17.35
C ILE A 75 -1.96 41.23 17.01
N ALA A 76 -2.87 40.46 16.45
CA ALA A 76 -4.22 40.89 16.15
C ALA A 76 -4.99 41.29 17.41
N THR A 77 -4.89 40.49 18.49
CA THR A 77 -5.57 40.78 19.76
C THR A 77 -5.12 42.13 20.30
N VAL A 78 -3.80 42.40 20.32
CA VAL A 78 -3.28 43.72 20.73
C VAL A 78 -3.80 44.83 19.86
N MET A 79 -3.87 44.63 18.55
CA MET A 79 -4.40 45.63 17.61
C MET A 79 -5.90 45.89 17.85
N PHE A 80 -6.70 44.84 18.00
CA PHE A 80 -8.16 44.99 18.21
C PHE A 80 -8.50 45.61 19.59
N ILE A 81 -7.73 45.28 20.66
CA ILE A 81 -7.90 45.95 21.95
C ILE A 81 -7.64 47.46 21.85
N LYS A 82 -6.64 47.89 21.10
CA LYS A 82 -6.37 49.31 20.85
C LYS A 82 -7.47 49.99 20.07
N LEU A 83 -8.20 49.27 19.22
CA LEU A 83 -9.29 49.80 18.38
C LEU A 83 -10.63 49.82 19.10
N TYR A 84 -10.97 48.72 19.82
CA TYR A 84 -12.31 48.48 20.33
C TYR A 84 -12.36 48.31 21.85
N GLY A 85 -11.24 48.59 22.55
CA GLY A 85 -11.16 48.53 24.01
C GLY A 85 -11.54 47.13 24.55
N HIS A 86 -12.44 47.08 25.51
CA HIS A 86 -12.84 45.87 26.22
C HIS A 86 -13.33 44.74 25.31
N TYR A 87 -14.02 45.04 24.23
CA TYR A 87 -14.54 44.05 23.29
C TYR A 87 -13.50 43.55 22.26
N GLY A 88 -12.32 44.20 22.22
CA GLY A 88 -11.31 43.94 21.20
C GLY A 88 -10.83 42.51 21.17
N ALA A 89 -10.64 41.87 22.32
CA ALA A 89 -10.18 40.45 22.40
C ALA A 89 -11.20 39.49 21.76
N THR A 90 -12.49 39.65 22.09
CA THR A 90 -13.55 38.78 21.52
C THR A 90 -13.70 38.99 20.00
N ILE A 91 -13.69 40.23 19.53
CA ILE A 91 -13.76 40.55 18.10
C ILE A 91 -12.54 39.97 17.37
N SER A 92 -11.33 40.11 17.96
CA SER A 92 -10.10 39.57 17.41
C SER A 92 -10.20 38.07 17.23
N THR A 93 -10.65 37.33 18.27
CA THR A 93 -10.78 35.88 18.21
C THR A 93 -11.65 35.44 17.04
N VAL A 94 -12.83 36.01 16.87
CA VAL A 94 -13.74 35.64 15.78
C VAL A 94 -13.13 35.96 14.41
N VAL A 95 -12.63 37.17 14.23
CA VAL A 95 -12.08 37.67 12.94
C VAL A 95 -10.83 36.82 12.57
N VAL A 96 -9.89 36.66 13.50
CA VAL A 96 -8.64 35.93 13.23
C VAL A 96 -8.90 34.46 12.98
N THR A 97 -9.82 33.81 13.72
CA THR A 97 -10.19 32.42 13.46
C THR A 97 -10.67 32.25 12.02
N VAL A 98 -11.57 33.11 11.54
CA VAL A 98 -12.05 33.02 10.15
C VAL A 98 -10.91 33.27 9.14
N LEU A 99 -10.07 34.26 9.38
CA LEU A 99 -8.95 34.56 8.48
C LEU A 99 -7.93 33.44 8.42
N VAL A 100 -7.54 32.87 9.57
CA VAL A 100 -6.59 31.76 9.64
C VAL A 100 -7.18 30.52 8.98
N LEU A 101 -8.44 30.15 9.28
CA LEU A 101 -9.07 28.99 8.66
C LEU A 101 -9.16 29.12 7.15
N VAL A 102 -9.61 30.28 6.63
CA VAL A 102 -9.81 30.45 5.19
C VAL A 102 -8.48 30.59 4.46
N PHE A 103 -7.62 31.49 4.90
CA PHE A 103 -6.40 31.87 4.17
C PHE A 103 -5.15 31.17 4.64
N GLY A 104 -5.10 30.73 5.92
CA GLY A 104 -3.97 30.03 6.50
C GLY A 104 -4.05 28.51 6.39
N GLU A 105 -5.28 27.95 6.24
CA GLU A 105 -5.43 26.47 6.26
C GLU A 105 -6.23 25.94 5.07
N ILE A 106 -7.53 26.23 4.95
CA ILE A 106 -8.41 25.54 3.99
C ILE A 106 -7.99 25.81 2.54
N SER A 107 -7.87 27.08 2.16
CA SER A 107 -7.55 27.43 0.77
C SER A 107 -6.15 26.95 0.35
N PRO A 108 -5.08 27.16 1.15
CA PRO A 108 -3.75 26.63 0.82
C PRO A 108 -3.70 25.12 0.71
N LYS A 109 -4.38 24.38 1.61
CA LYS A 109 -4.43 22.92 1.57
C LYS A 109 -5.13 22.39 0.32
N ASN A 110 -6.25 23.01 -0.08
CA ASN A 110 -6.94 22.60 -1.30
C ASN A 110 -6.07 22.79 -2.55
N VAL A 111 -5.41 23.94 -2.70
CA VAL A 111 -4.50 24.20 -3.82
C VAL A 111 -3.31 23.23 -3.81
N ALA A 112 -2.77 22.93 -2.62
CA ALA A 112 -1.63 22.04 -2.46
C ALA A 112 -1.96 20.58 -2.80
N LYS A 113 -3.18 20.15 -2.53
CA LYS A 113 -3.65 18.81 -2.90
C LYS A 113 -3.63 18.59 -4.41
N ASP A 114 -4.10 19.59 -5.17
CA ASP A 114 -4.16 19.50 -6.64
C ASP A 114 -2.79 19.62 -7.31
N LYS A 115 -1.82 20.27 -6.65
CA LYS A 115 -0.47 20.50 -7.18
C LYS A 115 0.64 19.91 -6.30
N ALA A 116 0.36 18.80 -5.63
CA ALA A 116 1.24 18.23 -4.63
C ALA A 116 2.67 17.97 -5.13
N GLU A 117 2.81 17.44 -6.34
CA GLU A 117 4.12 17.11 -6.93
C GLU A 117 4.99 18.36 -7.16
N GLY A 118 4.46 19.35 -7.86
CA GLY A 118 5.21 20.58 -8.15
C GLY A 118 5.55 21.37 -6.90
N LEU A 119 4.59 21.42 -5.94
CA LEU A 119 4.78 22.15 -4.70
C LEU A 119 5.78 21.48 -3.76
N SER A 120 5.76 20.14 -3.65
CA SER A 120 6.72 19.40 -2.84
C SER A 120 8.15 19.54 -3.39
N LEU A 121 8.33 19.44 -4.71
CA LEU A 121 9.64 19.66 -5.35
C LEU A 121 10.17 21.08 -5.10
N PHE A 122 9.31 22.08 -5.21
CA PHE A 122 9.68 23.49 -5.00
C PHE A 122 10.04 23.77 -3.53
N MET A 123 9.29 23.20 -2.59
CA MET A 123 9.46 23.44 -1.16
C MET A 123 10.54 22.57 -0.51
N ALA A 124 10.97 21.45 -1.11
CA ALA A 124 11.90 20.51 -0.52
C ALA A 124 13.20 21.14 0.02
N PRO A 125 13.89 22.05 -0.69
CA PRO A 125 15.10 22.67 -0.15
C PRO A 125 14.82 23.52 1.11
N ALA A 126 13.73 24.28 1.11
CA ALA A 126 13.35 25.10 2.26
C ALA A 126 12.94 24.25 3.47
N VAL A 127 12.21 23.17 3.23
CA VAL A 127 11.80 22.20 4.26
C VAL A 127 13.05 21.56 4.89
N LYS A 128 14.03 21.15 4.10
CA LYS A 128 15.27 20.55 4.63
C LYS A 128 16.01 21.51 5.56
N VAL A 129 16.11 22.78 5.18
CA VAL A 129 16.71 23.83 6.04
C VAL A 129 15.91 24.01 7.33
N MET A 130 14.57 24.03 7.24
CA MET A 130 13.72 24.13 8.43
C MET A 130 13.86 22.93 9.35
N MET A 131 13.88 21.71 8.81
CA MET A 131 14.10 20.49 9.60
C MET A 131 15.44 20.53 10.35
N PHE A 132 16.47 21.06 9.73
CA PHE A 132 17.78 21.26 10.38
C PHE A 132 17.68 22.31 11.51
N LEU A 133 17.05 23.44 11.27
CA LEU A 133 16.88 24.51 12.26
C LEU A 133 16.06 24.05 13.48
N PHE A 134 15.03 23.24 13.26
CA PHE A 134 14.15 22.74 14.31
C PHE A 134 14.64 21.42 14.92
N THR A 135 15.84 20.94 14.56
CA THR A 135 16.43 19.70 15.14
C THR A 135 16.39 19.65 16.66
N PRO A 136 16.76 20.71 17.43
CA PRO A 136 16.69 20.64 18.90
C PRO A 136 15.28 20.44 19.43
N LEU A 137 14.27 21.06 18.80
CA LEU A 137 12.87 20.85 19.17
C LEU A 137 12.41 19.43 18.80
N ASN A 138 12.75 18.97 17.60
CA ASN A 138 12.43 17.61 17.15
C ASN A 138 13.02 16.55 18.10
N TRP A 139 14.20 16.78 18.67
CA TRP A 139 14.78 15.90 19.67
C TRP A 139 13.92 15.81 20.94
N VAL A 140 13.42 16.93 21.45
CA VAL A 140 12.51 16.96 22.61
C VAL A 140 11.24 16.18 22.34
N PHE A 141 10.60 16.41 21.17
CA PHE A 141 9.41 15.66 20.77
C PHE A 141 9.69 14.17 20.54
N GLY A 142 10.86 13.81 20.01
CA GLY A 142 11.27 12.42 19.86
C GLY A 142 11.42 11.68 21.20
N VAL A 143 11.93 12.35 22.23
CA VAL A 143 11.98 11.82 23.60
C VAL A 143 10.56 11.63 24.15
N TRP A 144 9.70 12.62 23.95
CA TRP A 144 8.29 12.55 24.35
C TRP A 144 7.55 11.39 23.68
N LYS A 145 7.72 11.23 22.35
CA LYS A 145 7.14 10.10 21.58
C LYS A 145 7.56 8.76 22.18
N LYS A 146 8.86 8.55 22.46
CA LYS A 146 9.34 7.31 23.08
C LYS A 146 8.70 7.03 24.45
N LEU A 147 8.43 8.07 25.24
CA LEU A 147 7.70 7.93 26.50
C LEU A 147 6.25 7.49 26.27
N VAL A 148 5.57 8.10 25.31
CA VAL A 148 4.19 7.74 24.94
C VAL A 148 4.13 6.31 24.41
N ASP A 149 5.01 5.94 23.48
CA ASP A 149 5.08 4.59 22.91
C ASP A 149 5.31 3.52 24.00
N LYS A 150 6.15 3.84 25.01
CA LYS A 150 6.40 2.95 26.15
C LYS A 150 5.17 2.79 27.04
N VAL A 151 4.42 3.87 27.27
CA VAL A 151 3.19 3.85 28.10
C VAL A 151 2.08 3.08 27.42
N PHE A 152 1.88 3.31 26.11
CA PHE A 152 0.79 2.70 25.34
C PHE A 152 1.17 1.35 24.71
N LYS A 153 2.40 0.85 24.90
CA LYS A 153 2.90 -0.42 24.31
C LYS A 153 2.66 -0.52 22.81
N ILE A 154 2.82 0.58 22.09
CA ILE A 154 2.70 0.61 20.64
C ILE A 154 3.92 -0.11 20.06
N SER A 155 3.76 -1.36 19.66
CA SER A 155 4.78 -2.06 18.87
C SER A 155 4.67 -1.59 17.43
N SER A 156 5.77 -1.08 16.91
CA SER A 156 5.86 -0.56 15.52
C SER A 156 6.13 -1.67 14.49
N GLU A 157 5.83 -2.91 14.78
CA GLU A 157 5.88 -3.96 13.77
C GLU A 157 4.65 -3.81 12.88
N GLN A 158 4.84 -3.21 11.72
CA GLN A 158 3.86 -3.28 10.64
C GLN A 158 3.86 -4.72 10.12
N VAL A 159 3.01 -5.54 10.70
CA VAL A 159 2.67 -6.84 10.11
C VAL A 159 1.65 -6.55 9.01
N TYR A 160 2.09 -6.57 7.77
CA TYR A 160 1.19 -6.45 6.64
C TYR A 160 0.28 -7.66 6.59
N THR A 161 -1.01 -7.44 6.51
CA THR A 161 -2.00 -8.49 6.22
C THR A 161 -1.95 -8.85 4.74
N GLU A 162 -2.46 -10.03 4.37
CA GLU A 162 -2.55 -10.43 2.95
C GLU A 162 -3.32 -9.42 2.10
N ASP A 163 -4.43 -8.89 2.63
CA ASP A 163 -5.24 -7.88 1.94
C ASP A 163 -4.47 -6.57 1.71
N GLU A 164 -3.61 -6.18 2.66
CA GLU A 164 -2.73 -5.03 2.49
C GLU A 164 -1.66 -5.28 1.43
N LEU A 165 -1.09 -6.50 1.36
CA LEU A 165 -0.15 -6.87 0.30
C LEU A 165 -0.82 -6.86 -1.07
N LYS A 166 -2.02 -7.42 -1.21
CA LYS A 166 -2.82 -7.38 -2.45
C LYS A 166 -3.12 -5.93 -2.87
N THR A 167 -3.46 -5.07 -1.91
CA THR A 167 -3.70 -3.63 -2.16
C THR A 167 -2.44 -2.94 -2.69
N ILE A 168 -1.27 -3.21 -2.11
CA ILE A 168 0.02 -2.66 -2.58
C ILE A 168 0.33 -3.10 -4.02
N VAL A 169 0.06 -4.37 -4.35
CA VAL A 169 0.25 -4.90 -5.70
C VAL A 169 -0.68 -4.19 -6.71
N GLU A 170 -1.95 -4.00 -6.36
CA GLU A 170 -2.92 -3.30 -7.22
C GLU A 170 -2.57 -1.81 -7.39
N GLU A 171 -2.10 -1.14 -6.34
CA GLU A 171 -1.58 0.23 -6.42
C GLU A 171 -0.35 0.31 -7.35
N ALA A 172 0.57 -0.65 -7.28
CA ALA A 172 1.73 -0.71 -8.14
C ALA A 172 1.35 -0.93 -9.62
N LYS A 173 0.33 -1.76 -9.90
CA LYS A 173 -0.26 -1.95 -11.23
C LYS A 173 -0.89 -0.65 -11.74
N THR A 174 -1.77 -0.05 -10.96
CA THR A 174 -2.45 1.21 -11.30
C THR A 174 -1.47 2.36 -11.51
N GLY A 175 -0.37 2.38 -10.72
CA GLY A 175 0.74 3.34 -10.86
C GLY A 175 1.66 3.07 -12.05
N GLY A 176 1.46 1.98 -12.81
CA GLY A 176 2.27 1.61 -13.97
C GLY A 176 3.67 1.09 -13.63
N SER A 177 3.93 0.70 -12.38
CA SER A 177 5.23 0.16 -11.94
C SER A 177 5.39 -1.33 -12.25
N ILE A 178 4.28 -2.04 -12.41
CA ILE A 178 4.21 -3.45 -12.80
C ILE A 178 3.14 -3.65 -13.86
N GLU A 179 3.35 -4.65 -14.73
CA GLU A 179 2.37 -5.04 -15.75
C GLU A 179 1.24 -5.88 -15.12
N GLU A 180 0.11 -5.98 -15.83
CA GLU A 180 -1.05 -6.77 -15.38
C GLU A 180 -0.70 -8.23 -15.12
N SER A 181 0.07 -8.85 -16.03
CA SER A 181 0.54 -10.23 -15.89
C SER A 181 1.42 -10.46 -14.67
N GLN A 182 2.25 -9.47 -14.32
CA GLN A 182 3.09 -9.51 -13.11
C GLN A 182 2.26 -9.36 -11.84
N SER A 183 1.27 -8.47 -11.86
CA SER A 183 0.33 -8.29 -10.75
C SER A 183 -0.44 -9.58 -10.47
N GLU A 184 -0.95 -10.23 -11.51
CA GLU A 184 -1.68 -11.50 -11.41
C GLU A 184 -0.80 -12.63 -10.84
N LEU A 185 0.45 -12.74 -11.30
CA LEU A 185 1.39 -13.72 -10.76
C LEU A 185 1.67 -13.51 -9.26
N ILE A 186 1.86 -12.27 -8.84
CA ILE A 186 2.13 -11.96 -7.43
C ILE A 186 0.89 -12.25 -6.58
N THR A 187 -0.30 -11.87 -7.04
CA THR A 187 -1.56 -12.14 -6.32
C THR A 187 -1.80 -13.63 -6.18
N ASN A 188 -1.62 -14.41 -7.26
CA ASN A 188 -1.76 -15.86 -7.24
C ASN A 188 -0.72 -16.52 -6.32
N ALA A 189 0.51 -15.95 -6.22
CA ALA A 189 1.52 -16.47 -5.30
C ALA A 189 1.17 -16.22 -3.83
N ILE A 190 0.52 -15.10 -3.53
CA ILE A 190 0.01 -14.81 -2.17
C ILE A 190 -1.11 -15.79 -1.82
N GLU A 191 -2.09 -16.00 -2.71
CA GLU A 191 -3.23 -16.89 -2.50
C GLU A 191 -2.82 -18.36 -2.44
N PHE A 192 -1.72 -18.74 -3.11
CA PHE A 192 -1.22 -20.12 -3.10
C PHE A 192 -0.85 -20.61 -1.70
N ALA A 193 -0.43 -19.71 -0.81
CA ALA A 193 -0.01 -20.09 0.56
C ALA A 193 -1.19 -20.62 1.40
N ASP A 194 -2.41 -20.22 1.09
CA ASP A 194 -3.62 -20.59 1.82
C ASP A 194 -4.36 -21.79 1.21
N LEU A 195 -3.94 -22.24 -0.01
CA LEU A 195 -4.58 -23.38 -0.66
C LEU A 195 -4.27 -24.70 0.07
N GLU A 196 -5.32 -25.38 0.45
CA GLU A 196 -5.26 -26.74 0.97
C GLU A 196 -5.48 -27.76 -0.14
N ALA A 197 -5.06 -29.02 0.08
CA ALA A 197 -5.27 -30.10 -0.88
C ALA A 197 -6.76 -30.26 -1.24
N ILE A 198 -7.66 -30.01 -0.30
CA ILE A 198 -9.10 -30.11 -0.47
C ILE A 198 -9.65 -29.13 -1.52
N ASP A 199 -8.98 -27.99 -1.73
CA ASP A 199 -9.42 -26.96 -2.68
C ASP A 199 -9.16 -27.33 -4.14
N ILE A 200 -8.25 -28.30 -4.35
CA ILE A 200 -7.78 -28.70 -5.69
C ILE A 200 -8.06 -30.16 -6.05
N ILE A 201 -8.62 -30.95 -5.12
CA ILE A 201 -8.94 -32.37 -5.38
C ILE A 201 -10.12 -32.50 -6.34
N THR A 202 -10.11 -33.56 -7.11
CA THR A 202 -11.29 -33.99 -7.88
C THR A 202 -12.22 -34.80 -6.95
N PRO A 203 -13.47 -34.37 -6.71
CA PRO A 203 -14.41 -35.10 -5.88
C PRO A 203 -14.67 -36.51 -6.43
N ARG A 204 -14.97 -37.47 -5.56
CA ARG A 204 -15.23 -38.88 -5.91
C ARG A 204 -16.21 -39.05 -7.07
N ILE A 205 -17.27 -38.24 -7.08
CA ILE A 205 -18.34 -38.29 -8.09
C ILE A 205 -17.88 -37.86 -9.49
N ASP A 206 -16.79 -37.11 -9.56
CA ASP A 206 -16.21 -36.59 -10.80
C ASP A 206 -14.98 -37.37 -11.26
N ILE A 207 -14.53 -38.38 -10.47
CA ILE A 207 -13.39 -39.22 -10.82
C ILE A 207 -13.75 -40.13 -11.99
N ILE A 208 -12.99 -39.99 -13.08
CA ILE A 208 -13.06 -40.90 -14.23
C ILE A 208 -11.98 -41.96 -14.04
N ALA A 209 -12.39 -43.19 -13.82
CA ALA A 209 -11.53 -44.30 -13.52
C ALA A 209 -11.89 -45.54 -14.37
N ILE A 210 -11.04 -46.53 -14.42
CA ILE A 210 -11.27 -47.80 -15.09
C ILE A 210 -11.21 -48.97 -14.06
N GLU A 211 -12.07 -49.95 -14.26
CA GLU A 211 -12.00 -51.20 -13.48
C GLU A 211 -10.89 -52.09 -13.99
N LEU A 212 -10.22 -52.75 -13.08
CA LEU A 212 -9.18 -53.75 -13.42
C LEU A 212 -9.77 -54.89 -14.25
N GLY A 213 -9.25 -55.10 -15.46
CA GLY A 213 -9.80 -56.09 -16.38
C GLY A 213 -10.77 -55.51 -17.44
N SER A 214 -11.04 -54.20 -17.43
CA SER A 214 -11.82 -53.59 -18.49
C SER A 214 -11.25 -53.89 -19.90
N PRO A 215 -12.13 -54.02 -20.92
CA PRO A 215 -11.71 -54.24 -22.28
C PRO A 215 -10.78 -53.13 -22.81
N ILE A 216 -9.74 -53.50 -23.58
CA ILE A 216 -8.76 -52.55 -24.11
C ILE A 216 -9.43 -51.46 -24.95
N ASP A 217 -10.47 -51.77 -25.72
CA ASP A 217 -11.20 -50.81 -26.57
C ASP A 217 -11.96 -49.78 -25.74
N GLU A 218 -12.50 -50.19 -24.58
CA GLU A 218 -13.17 -49.25 -23.65
C GLU A 218 -12.17 -48.30 -23.04
N ILE A 219 -11.02 -48.80 -22.59
CA ILE A 219 -9.93 -47.97 -22.05
C ILE A 219 -9.43 -46.98 -23.13
N ALA A 220 -9.23 -47.46 -24.33
CA ALA A 220 -8.80 -46.61 -25.47
C ALA A 220 -9.82 -45.49 -25.79
N LYS A 221 -11.09 -45.87 -25.75
CA LYS A 221 -12.19 -44.91 -25.98
C LYS A 221 -12.23 -43.89 -24.85
N LEU A 222 -12.11 -44.29 -23.58
CA LEU A 222 -12.14 -43.40 -22.43
C LEU A 222 -10.99 -42.37 -22.48
N PHE A 223 -9.77 -42.80 -22.78
CA PHE A 223 -8.64 -41.90 -23.00
C PHE A 223 -8.90 -40.88 -24.12
N LYS A 224 -9.50 -41.32 -25.20
CA LYS A 224 -9.81 -40.48 -26.38
C LYS A 224 -10.89 -39.44 -26.08
N ASP A 225 -11.98 -39.89 -25.40
CA ASP A 225 -13.15 -39.05 -25.15
C ASP A 225 -12.90 -38.02 -24.04
N THR A 226 -12.08 -38.37 -23.05
CA THR A 226 -11.78 -37.52 -21.90
C THR A 226 -10.56 -36.62 -22.09
N GLY A 227 -9.61 -37.03 -22.94
CA GLY A 227 -8.33 -36.33 -23.13
C GLY A 227 -7.40 -36.42 -21.91
N LEU A 228 -7.73 -37.22 -20.91
CA LEU A 228 -6.93 -37.39 -19.70
C LEU A 228 -5.63 -38.16 -20.01
N SER A 229 -4.53 -37.73 -19.39
CA SER A 229 -3.22 -38.39 -19.53
C SER A 229 -3.04 -39.53 -18.57
N ARG A 230 -3.86 -39.66 -17.53
CA ARG A 230 -3.82 -40.66 -16.48
C ARG A 230 -5.22 -41.06 -16.06
N LEU A 231 -5.46 -42.33 -15.88
CA LEU A 231 -6.71 -42.84 -15.34
C LEU A 231 -6.42 -43.67 -14.08
N PRO A 232 -7.09 -43.40 -12.94
CA PRO A 232 -7.10 -44.31 -11.81
C PRO A 232 -7.64 -45.69 -12.20
N VAL A 233 -7.06 -46.72 -11.65
CA VAL A 233 -7.52 -48.11 -11.82
C VAL A 233 -8.01 -48.61 -10.47
N PHE A 234 -9.23 -49.11 -10.44
CA PHE A 234 -9.85 -49.63 -9.23
C PHE A 234 -10.18 -51.15 -9.37
N GLU A 235 -10.34 -51.84 -8.28
CA GLU A 235 -10.75 -53.21 -8.19
C GLU A 235 -12.02 -53.31 -7.33
N ASP A 236 -13.06 -53.87 -7.85
CA ASP A 236 -14.39 -54.07 -7.27
C ASP A 236 -15.15 -52.77 -6.97
N ASP A 237 -14.55 -51.81 -6.28
CA ASP A 237 -15.17 -50.54 -5.91
C ASP A 237 -14.20 -49.35 -6.17
N LEU A 238 -14.78 -48.20 -6.52
CA LEU A 238 -14.03 -46.98 -6.77
C LEU A 238 -13.25 -46.48 -5.53
N ASP A 239 -13.63 -46.92 -4.34
CA ASP A 239 -12.86 -46.64 -3.11
C ASP A 239 -11.61 -47.50 -2.98
N ASN A 240 -11.45 -48.54 -3.81
CA ASN A 240 -10.27 -49.40 -3.86
C ASN A 240 -9.40 -49.11 -5.08
N ILE A 241 -8.74 -47.94 -5.09
CA ILE A 241 -7.82 -47.57 -6.18
C ILE A 241 -6.52 -48.34 -6.02
N ILE A 242 -6.18 -49.21 -6.95
CA ILE A 242 -4.96 -50.03 -6.96
C ILE A 242 -3.78 -49.36 -7.64
N GLY A 243 -4.03 -48.32 -8.45
CA GLY A 243 -2.96 -47.64 -9.13
C GLY A 243 -3.45 -46.65 -10.21
N ILE A 244 -2.50 -46.20 -11.02
CA ILE A 244 -2.74 -45.28 -12.15
C ILE A 244 -2.20 -45.89 -13.44
N LEU A 245 -3.00 -45.85 -14.50
CA LEU A 245 -2.60 -46.14 -15.86
C LEU A 245 -2.29 -44.90 -16.65
N ASN A 246 -1.07 -44.78 -17.18
CA ASN A 246 -0.71 -43.64 -18.04
C ASN A 246 -1.13 -43.92 -19.49
N GLN A 247 -1.73 -42.95 -20.16
CA GLN A 247 -2.13 -43.03 -21.57
C GLN A 247 -0.96 -43.46 -22.49
N LYS A 248 0.24 -42.90 -22.26
CA LYS A 248 1.43 -43.21 -23.06
C LYS A 248 1.87 -44.69 -22.92
N ASP A 249 1.88 -45.22 -21.66
CA ASP A 249 2.24 -46.58 -21.41
C ASP A 249 1.19 -47.54 -21.97
N PHE A 250 -0.09 -47.20 -21.88
CA PHE A 250 -1.21 -47.94 -22.45
C PHE A 250 -1.08 -48.04 -23.97
N HIS A 251 -0.91 -46.97 -24.69
CA HIS A 251 -0.81 -47.02 -26.16
C HIS A 251 0.45 -47.72 -26.66
N ASN A 252 1.60 -47.47 -26.03
CA ASN A 252 2.86 -48.07 -26.48
C ASN A 252 2.95 -49.58 -26.22
N TYR A 253 2.54 -50.00 -25.03
CA TYR A 253 2.81 -51.40 -24.61
C TYR A 253 1.58 -52.29 -24.61
N VAL A 254 0.40 -51.76 -24.27
CA VAL A 254 -0.81 -52.58 -24.25
C VAL A 254 -1.40 -52.66 -25.66
N VAL A 255 -1.64 -51.53 -26.33
CA VAL A 255 -2.19 -51.49 -27.69
C VAL A 255 -1.12 -51.90 -28.71
N GLY A 256 0.11 -51.38 -28.58
CA GLY A 256 1.17 -51.59 -29.58
C GLY A 256 1.82 -52.97 -29.50
N GLU A 257 2.05 -53.50 -28.28
CA GLU A 257 2.78 -54.75 -28.08
C GLU A 257 1.89 -55.88 -27.54
N GLY A 258 0.60 -55.65 -27.31
CA GLY A 258 -0.35 -56.66 -26.83
C GLY A 258 -0.09 -57.14 -25.39
N LYS A 259 0.59 -56.34 -24.57
CA LYS A 259 0.88 -56.66 -23.16
C LYS A 259 -0.34 -56.43 -22.25
N SER A 260 -0.39 -57.12 -21.11
CA SER A 260 -1.45 -56.95 -20.13
C SER A 260 -1.41 -55.57 -19.48
N VAL A 261 -2.58 -54.95 -19.30
CA VAL A 261 -2.77 -53.64 -18.62
C VAL A 261 -2.16 -53.65 -17.22
N ASN A 262 -2.32 -54.78 -16.49
CA ASN A 262 -1.87 -54.92 -15.11
C ASN A 262 -0.36 -54.69 -14.91
N LEU A 263 0.44 -54.92 -15.94
CA LEU A 263 1.89 -54.69 -15.89
C LEU A 263 2.27 -53.21 -15.90
N TYR A 264 1.35 -52.31 -16.29
CA TYR A 264 1.59 -50.89 -16.47
C TYR A 264 0.79 -50.03 -15.50
N VAL A 265 0.02 -50.62 -14.62
CA VAL A 265 -0.63 -49.94 -13.50
C VAL A 265 0.46 -49.61 -12.46
N LYS A 266 0.67 -48.31 -12.26
CA LYS A 266 1.69 -47.81 -11.32
C LYS A 266 1.05 -47.51 -9.96
N PRO A 267 1.70 -47.78 -8.84
CA PRO A 267 1.18 -47.46 -7.53
C PRO A 267 0.99 -45.95 -7.36
N VAL A 268 0.02 -45.60 -6.52
CA VAL A 268 -0.26 -44.19 -6.14
C VAL A 268 0.26 -43.93 -4.73
N ALA A 269 0.60 -42.67 -4.46
CA ALA A 269 0.84 -42.20 -3.10
C ALA A 269 -0.50 -41.79 -2.49
N TYR A 270 -0.73 -42.20 -1.27
CA TYR A 270 -1.87 -41.74 -0.46
C TYR A 270 -1.36 -40.69 0.52
N VAL A 271 -2.09 -39.58 0.67
CA VAL A 271 -1.77 -38.47 1.56
C VAL A 271 -2.93 -38.16 2.48
#